data_e16a88e754b327501fe9b2215e7062fd
#
_entry.id   e16a88e754b327501fe9b2215e7062fd
#
_cell.length_a   1.000
_cell.length_b   1.000
_cell.length_c   1.000
_cell.angle_alpha   90.00
_cell.angle_beta   90.00
_cell.angle_gamma   90.00
#
_symmetry.space_group_name_H-M   'P 1'
#
loop_
_entity.id
_entity.type
_entity.pdbx_description
1 polymer ?
#
loop_
_entity_poly.entity_id
_entity_poly.type
_entity_poly.pdbx_seq_one_letter_code
_entity_poly.pdbx_strand_id
1 'polypeptide(L)'
;MAELTRRRLLGSAAGALGGAAALSLLPPSVQKAVAAGPPKHGSLRDLEHVVMLMQENRSFDHYFGTLSGVRGFADPHALRLDTGRSVFYQPDAVNPKGYLLPFHLDTHTSSAQAIPSTSHAWAVQHEAWNGGKMDRWLPAHRKADGVNGPYVMGYYTREDIPFQFALAETFTVCDHYFCSVFGPTWPNRLYWMTGTIDP
;
A
#
# COMPACT_ATOMS: atom_id res chain seq x y z
N MET A 1 -12.62 14.30 26.62
CA MET A 1 -12.61 12.96 26.01
C MET A 1 -11.15 12.65 25.69
N ALA A 2 -10.56 11.63 26.30
CA ALA A 2 -9.15 11.29 26.09
C ALA A 2 -9.00 10.63 24.73
N GLU A 3 -8.19 11.20 23.85
CA GLU A 3 -7.84 10.60 22.57
C GLU A 3 -7.19 9.24 22.78
N LEU A 4 -7.81 8.19 22.23
CA LEU A 4 -7.24 6.86 22.16
C LEU A 4 -6.14 6.85 21.10
N THR A 5 -4.91 7.07 21.53
CA THR A 5 -3.75 6.90 20.65
C THR A 5 -3.56 5.42 20.34
N ARG A 6 -3.09 5.08 19.10
CA ARG A 6 -2.77 3.71 18.65
C ARG A 6 -1.92 2.91 19.66
N ARG A 7 -1.06 3.59 20.44
CA ARG A 7 -0.28 3.00 21.55
C ARG A 7 -1.13 2.44 22.68
N ARG A 8 -2.32 3.03 22.95
CA ARG A 8 -3.24 2.54 23.99
C ARG A 8 -4.09 1.38 23.50
N LEU A 9 -4.37 1.31 22.19
CA LEU A 9 -5.11 0.18 21.60
C LEU A 9 -4.28 -1.12 21.62
N LEU A 10 -2.97 -1.03 21.45
CA LEU A 10 -2.04 -2.18 21.58
C LEU A 10 -1.90 -2.69 23.01
N GLY A 11 -2.36 -1.91 24.01
CA GLY A 11 -2.36 -2.29 25.42
C GLY A 11 -3.65 -2.93 25.92
N SER A 12 -4.70 -3.02 25.08
CA SER A 12 -5.96 -3.68 25.47
C SER A 12 -5.91 -5.18 25.12
N ALA A 13 -6.46 -6.03 25.99
CA ALA A 13 -6.38 -7.50 25.90
C ALA A 13 -6.88 -8.10 24.57
N ALA A 14 -7.77 -7.43 23.86
CA ALA A 14 -8.25 -7.87 22.54
C ALA A 14 -7.20 -7.60 21.43
N GLY A 15 -6.35 -6.58 21.57
CA GLY A 15 -5.20 -6.32 20.68
C GLY A 15 -4.03 -7.29 20.94
N ALA A 16 -3.92 -7.84 22.17
CA ALA A 16 -2.82 -8.71 22.53
C ALA A 16 -2.84 -10.09 21.82
N LEU A 17 -4.02 -10.64 21.55
CA LEU A 17 -4.14 -11.92 20.83
C LEU A 17 -3.82 -11.80 19.34
N GLY A 18 -4.26 -10.73 18.69
CA GLY A 18 -3.91 -10.45 17.30
C GLY A 18 -2.43 -10.08 17.14
N GLY A 19 -1.88 -9.28 18.07
CA GLY A 19 -0.48 -8.86 18.08
C GLY A 19 0.50 -10.01 18.33
N ALA A 20 0.17 -10.97 19.21
CA ALA A 20 1.03 -12.11 19.47
C ALA A 20 1.12 -13.07 18.28
N ALA A 21 0.01 -13.30 17.57
CA ALA A 21 0.00 -14.11 16.35
C ALA A 21 0.79 -13.42 15.22
N ALA A 22 0.65 -12.10 15.07
CA ALA A 22 1.41 -11.32 14.08
C ALA A 22 2.92 -11.35 14.37
N LEU A 23 3.32 -11.20 15.65
CA LEU A 23 4.72 -11.25 16.07
C LEU A 23 5.39 -12.60 15.78
N SER A 24 4.64 -13.72 15.87
CA SER A 24 5.20 -15.04 15.60
C SER A 24 5.63 -15.26 14.16
N LEU A 25 5.12 -14.46 13.23
CA LEU A 25 5.50 -14.48 11.81
C LEU A 25 6.80 -13.70 11.52
N LEU A 26 7.28 -12.92 12.45
CA LEU A 26 8.51 -12.14 12.31
C LEU A 26 9.74 -12.98 12.65
N PRO A 27 10.92 -12.68 12.08
CA PRO A 27 12.18 -13.31 12.47
C PRO A 27 12.46 -13.16 13.98
N PRO A 28 13.10 -14.13 14.63
CA PRO A 28 13.36 -14.09 16.07
C PRO A 28 14.10 -12.83 16.54
N SER A 29 15.00 -12.29 15.71
CA SER A 29 15.71 -11.04 16.00
C SER A 29 14.77 -9.83 16.08
N VAL A 30 13.77 -9.78 15.22
CA VAL A 30 12.75 -8.72 15.22
C VAL A 30 11.80 -8.91 16.40
N GLN A 31 11.37 -10.13 16.68
CA GLN A 31 10.57 -10.43 17.87
C GLN A 31 11.27 -9.97 19.16
N LYS A 32 12.58 -10.26 19.29
CA LYS A 32 13.40 -9.82 20.42
C LYS A 32 13.49 -8.30 20.50
N ALA A 33 13.70 -7.61 19.38
CA ALA A 33 13.76 -6.15 19.34
C ALA A 33 12.43 -5.50 19.75
N VAL A 34 11.30 -6.04 19.29
CA VAL A 34 9.96 -5.56 19.67
C VAL A 34 9.69 -5.80 21.14
N ALA A 35 10.08 -6.96 21.67
CA ALA A 35 9.90 -7.30 23.08
C ALA A 35 10.75 -6.43 24.02
N ALA A 36 11.92 -5.97 23.58
CA ALA A 36 12.78 -5.07 24.35
C ALA A 36 12.13 -3.67 24.55
N GLY A 37 11.18 -3.31 23.71
CA GLY A 37 10.53 -2.00 23.73
C GLY A 37 11.46 -0.84 23.34
N PRO A 38 10.93 0.38 23.24
CA PRO A 38 11.74 1.56 22.94
C PRO A 38 12.63 1.91 24.12
N PRO A 39 13.85 2.45 23.90
CA PRO A 39 14.69 2.94 24.96
C PRO A 39 13.98 4.06 25.74
N LYS A 40 14.16 4.13 27.04
CA LYS A 40 13.49 5.12 27.90
C LYS A 40 13.86 6.58 27.56
N HIS A 41 15.07 6.78 27.02
CA HIS A 41 15.64 8.07 26.65
C HIS A 41 16.39 7.92 25.33
N GLY A 42 15.64 7.76 24.21
CA GLY A 42 16.23 7.69 22.87
C GLY A 42 16.28 9.06 22.20
N SER A 43 17.30 9.32 21.43
CA SER A 43 17.44 10.50 20.57
C SER A 43 17.83 10.10 19.16
N LEU A 44 17.69 11.02 18.19
CA LEU A 44 18.15 10.76 16.81
C LEU A 44 19.67 10.50 16.72
N ARG A 45 20.44 10.91 17.75
CA ARG A 45 21.88 10.68 17.80
C ARG A 45 22.26 9.23 18.12
N ASP A 46 21.30 8.46 18.61
CA ASP A 46 21.50 7.02 18.91
C ASP A 46 21.32 6.14 17.67
N LEU A 47 20.91 6.75 16.53
CA LEU A 47 20.79 6.06 15.25
C LEU A 47 22.16 6.01 14.57
N GLU A 48 22.79 4.84 14.55
CA GLU A 48 24.06 4.62 13.88
C GLU A 48 23.88 4.23 12.41
N HIS A 49 22.78 3.53 12.09
CA HIS A 49 22.51 3.03 10.75
C HIS A 49 21.04 3.22 10.38
N VAL A 50 20.80 3.61 9.12
CA VAL A 50 19.47 3.65 8.51
C VAL A 50 19.48 2.69 7.32
N VAL A 51 18.67 1.63 7.39
CA VAL A 51 18.52 0.66 6.31
C VAL A 51 17.21 0.94 5.60
N MET A 52 17.28 1.22 4.30
CA MET A 52 16.10 1.48 3.46
C MET A 52 15.96 0.37 2.43
N LEU A 53 14.86 -0.37 2.48
CA LEU A 53 14.50 -1.37 1.49
C LEU A 53 13.36 -0.84 0.63
N MET A 54 13.63 -0.60 -0.65
CA MET A 54 12.59 -0.24 -1.61
C MET A 54 12.15 -1.47 -2.38
N GLN A 55 10.98 -2.00 -2.03
CA GLN A 55 10.25 -2.95 -2.87
C GLN A 55 9.36 -2.16 -3.83
N GLU A 56 9.30 -2.61 -5.08
CA GLU A 56 8.61 -1.85 -6.13
C GLU A 56 7.59 -2.68 -6.89
N ASN A 57 6.87 -1.94 -7.75
CA ASN A 57 5.80 -2.38 -8.62
C ASN A 57 4.57 -2.87 -7.88
N ARG A 58 4.32 -2.33 -6.68
CA ARG A 58 3.10 -2.59 -5.91
C ARG A 58 2.60 -1.29 -5.28
N SER A 59 1.34 -0.95 -5.51
CA SER A 59 0.70 0.19 -4.87
C SER A 59 0.40 -0.09 -3.40
N PHE A 60 0.12 0.96 -2.65
CA PHE A 60 -0.30 0.84 -1.25
C PHE A 60 -1.56 -0.02 -1.12
N ASP A 61 -2.60 0.25 -1.90
CA ASP A 61 -3.86 -0.48 -1.84
C ASP A 61 -3.74 -1.94 -2.31
N HIS A 62 -2.79 -2.24 -3.19
CA HIS A 62 -2.53 -3.60 -3.62
C HIS A 62 -2.09 -4.49 -2.45
N TYR A 63 -1.32 -3.95 -1.50
CA TYR A 63 -0.87 -4.65 -0.30
C TYR A 63 -1.76 -4.38 0.91
N PHE A 64 -2.12 -3.13 1.15
CA PHE A 64 -2.71 -2.68 2.40
C PHE A 64 -4.09 -2.05 2.26
N GLY A 65 -4.73 -2.15 1.08
CA GLY A 65 -6.06 -1.62 0.85
C GLY A 65 -7.12 -2.18 1.79
N THR A 66 -6.93 -3.41 2.29
CA THR A 66 -7.81 -4.07 3.26
C THR A 66 -7.34 -3.93 4.72
N LEU A 67 -6.17 -3.32 4.97
CA LEU A 67 -5.66 -3.13 6.33
C LEU A 67 -6.54 -2.14 7.09
N SER A 68 -6.94 -2.50 8.30
CA SER A 68 -7.77 -1.65 9.13
C SER A 68 -7.01 -0.41 9.63
N GLY A 69 -7.68 0.72 9.65
CA GLY A 69 -7.16 1.98 10.24
C GLY A 69 -6.16 2.74 9.36
N VAL A 70 -6.04 2.38 8.09
CA VAL A 70 -5.28 3.11 7.08
C VAL A 70 -6.21 3.72 6.03
N ARG A 71 -5.67 4.58 5.15
CA ARG A 71 -6.36 5.13 3.98
C ARG A 71 -6.39 4.10 2.84
N GLY A 72 -7.15 3.04 3.05
CA GLY A 72 -7.39 1.97 2.08
C GLY A 72 -8.85 1.96 1.61
N PHE A 73 -9.36 0.78 1.26
CA PHE A 73 -10.72 0.64 0.71
C PHE A 73 -11.83 1.06 1.68
N ALA A 74 -11.58 1.05 2.98
CA ALA A 74 -12.51 1.48 4.03
C ALA A 74 -12.37 2.97 4.41
N ASP A 75 -11.53 3.75 3.71
CA ASP A 75 -11.39 5.19 4.00
C ASP A 75 -12.71 5.93 3.69
N PRO A 76 -13.37 6.53 4.70
CA PRO A 76 -14.60 7.29 4.48
C PRO A 76 -14.38 8.57 3.67
N HIS A 77 -13.13 9.02 3.54
CA HIS A 77 -12.72 10.22 2.81
C HIS A 77 -12.09 9.91 1.45
N ALA A 78 -12.24 8.67 0.96
CA ALA A 78 -11.77 8.31 -0.37
C ALA A 78 -12.30 9.27 -1.43
N LEU A 79 -11.45 9.64 -2.40
CA LEU A 79 -11.79 10.53 -3.51
C LEU A 79 -13.08 10.06 -4.19
N ARG A 80 -13.94 11.01 -4.56
CA ARG A 80 -15.15 10.73 -5.33
C ARG A 80 -14.97 11.16 -6.78
N LEU A 81 -15.39 10.28 -7.67
CA LEU A 81 -15.47 10.56 -9.11
C LEU A 81 -16.59 11.57 -9.40
N ASP A 82 -16.57 12.18 -10.58
CA ASP A 82 -17.64 13.10 -11.04
C ASP A 82 -19.05 12.44 -11.04
N THR A 83 -19.10 11.12 -11.03
CA THR A 83 -20.33 10.32 -10.87
C THR A 83 -20.88 10.27 -9.43
N GLY A 84 -20.16 10.83 -8.44
CA GLY A 84 -20.45 10.74 -7.02
C GLY A 84 -20.02 9.42 -6.36
N ARG A 85 -19.59 8.42 -7.15
CA ARG A 85 -19.07 7.14 -6.64
C ARG A 85 -17.65 7.31 -6.11
N SER A 86 -17.23 6.40 -5.22
CA SER A 86 -15.83 6.33 -4.79
C SER A 86 -14.89 6.10 -5.98
N VAL A 87 -13.66 6.60 -5.89
CA VAL A 87 -12.57 6.38 -6.85
C VAL A 87 -12.33 4.89 -7.16
N PHE A 88 -12.70 4.00 -6.27
CA PHE A 88 -12.60 2.55 -6.48
C PHE A 88 -13.56 2.00 -7.55
N TYR A 89 -14.56 2.76 -7.97
CA TYR A 89 -15.42 2.42 -9.12
C TYR A 89 -14.78 2.88 -10.43
N GLN A 90 -13.70 2.23 -10.83
CA GLN A 90 -12.99 2.64 -12.03
C GLN A 90 -13.81 2.35 -13.30
N PRO A 91 -13.97 3.33 -14.21
CA PRO A 91 -14.70 3.14 -15.46
C PRO A 91 -14.11 1.98 -16.27
N ASP A 92 -14.98 1.14 -16.80
CA ASP A 92 -14.61 -0.02 -17.60
C ASP A 92 -15.61 -0.28 -18.72
N ALA A 93 -15.25 0.12 -19.94
CA ALA A 93 -16.13 0.02 -21.10
C ALA A 93 -16.41 -1.43 -21.54
N VAL A 94 -15.56 -2.40 -21.15
CA VAL A 94 -15.77 -3.81 -21.49
C VAL A 94 -16.56 -4.57 -20.42
N ASN A 95 -16.75 -3.97 -19.24
CA ASN A 95 -17.56 -4.56 -18.20
C ASN A 95 -19.04 -4.17 -18.39
N PRO A 96 -19.99 -5.13 -18.42
CA PRO A 96 -21.42 -4.82 -18.56
C PRO A 96 -21.97 -3.85 -17.51
N LYS A 97 -21.35 -3.76 -16.34
CA LYS A 97 -21.71 -2.79 -15.28
C LYS A 97 -21.17 -1.38 -15.54
N GLY A 98 -20.28 -1.20 -16.54
CA GLY A 98 -19.61 0.06 -16.85
C GLY A 98 -18.46 0.44 -15.91
N TYR A 99 -18.12 -0.42 -14.97
CA TYR A 99 -17.01 -0.21 -14.02
C TYR A 99 -16.42 -1.52 -13.50
N LEU A 100 -15.21 -1.45 -13.00
CA LEU A 100 -14.54 -2.52 -12.24
C LEU A 100 -14.22 -2.00 -10.83
N LEU A 101 -14.51 -2.81 -9.83
CA LEU A 101 -14.08 -2.61 -8.44
C LEU A 101 -12.75 -3.33 -8.20
N PRO A 102 -11.98 -2.94 -7.17
CA PRO A 102 -10.88 -3.75 -6.69
C PRO A 102 -11.32 -5.20 -6.43
N PHE A 103 -10.48 -6.16 -6.79
CA PHE A 103 -10.77 -7.58 -6.66
C PHE A 103 -9.62 -8.33 -5.98
N HIS A 104 -9.97 -9.37 -5.25
CA HIS A 104 -9.02 -10.18 -4.50
C HIS A 104 -8.17 -11.05 -5.43
N LEU A 105 -6.85 -10.99 -5.24
CA LEU A 105 -5.86 -11.85 -5.86
C LEU A 105 -5.58 -13.01 -4.91
N ASP A 106 -6.46 -14.02 -4.93
CA ASP A 106 -6.38 -15.16 -4.02
C ASP A 106 -5.20 -16.07 -4.39
N THR A 107 -4.19 -16.10 -3.52
CA THR A 107 -2.96 -16.88 -3.71
C THR A 107 -3.12 -18.35 -3.29
N HIS A 108 -4.20 -18.70 -2.61
CA HIS A 108 -4.48 -20.07 -2.18
C HIS A 108 -5.20 -20.89 -3.25
N THR A 109 -5.96 -20.23 -4.10
CA THR A 109 -6.77 -20.87 -5.14
C THR A 109 -6.27 -20.63 -6.57
N SER A 110 -5.30 -19.72 -6.73
CA SER A 110 -4.75 -19.32 -8.02
C SER A 110 -3.25 -18.99 -7.96
N SER A 111 -2.63 -18.80 -9.13
CA SER A 111 -1.25 -18.29 -9.23
C SER A 111 -1.17 -16.76 -9.12
N ALA A 112 -1.99 -16.15 -8.30
CA ALA A 112 -2.11 -14.69 -8.17
C ALA A 112 -0.83 -13.98 -7.67
N GLN A 113 0.13 -14.72 -7.13
CA GLN A 113 1.47 -14.21 -6.79
C GLN A 113 2.27 -13.79 -8.04
N ALA A 114 2.02 -14.45 -9.17
CA ALA A 114 2.75 -14.26 -10.43
C ALA A 114 1.94 -13.41 -11.43
N ILE A 115 1.39 -12.28 -10.98
CA ILE A 115 0.67 -11.36 -11.86
C ILE A 115 1.64 -10.67 -12.84
N PRO A 116 1.23 -10.44 -14.09
CA PRO A 116 2.02 -9.68 -15.05
C PRO A 116 2.31 -8.26 -14.56
N SER A 117 3.49 -7.76 -14.92
CA SER A 117 3.81 -6.33 -14.70
C SER A 117 2.91 -5.47 -15.57
N THR A 118 2.37 -4.42 -14.99
CA THR A 118 1.62 -3.37 -15.69
C THR A 118 2.52 -2.18 -16.00
N SER A 119 2.12 -1.32 -16.93
CA SER A 119 2.93 -0.20 -17.39
C SER A 119 3.21 0.83 -16.28
N HIS A 120 4.48 1.24 -16.17
CA HIS A 120 4.95 2.33 -15.30
C HIS A 120 5.37 3.55 -16.13
N ALA A 121 5.01 3.60 -17.42
CA ALA A 121 5.38 4.69 -18.28
C ALA A 121 4.76 6.01 -17.81
N TRP A 122 5.53 7.10 -17.93
CA TRP A 122 5.10 8.46 -17.57
C TRP A 122 3.73 8.81 -18.15
N ALA A 123 3.53 8.59 -19.43
CA ALA A 123 2.28 8.93 -20.11
C ALA A 123 1.07 8.15 -19.56
N VAL A 124 1.26 6.87 -19.20
CA VAL A 124 0.19 6.02 -18.65
C VAL A 124 -0.20 6.50 -17.26
N GLN A 125 0.77 6.84 -16.42
CA GLN A 125 0.51 7.35 -15.07
C GLN A 125 -0.24 8.69 -15.11
N HIS A 126 0.17 9.61 -16.01
CA HIS A 126 -0.50 10.90 -16.17
C HIS A 126 -1.90 10.76 -16.79
N GLU A 127 -2.10 9.82 -17.71
CA GLU A 127 -3.43 9.48 -18.21
C GLU A 127 -4.32 8.92 -17.07
N ALA A 128 -3.79 8.03 -16.24
CA ALA A 128 -4.51 7.47 -15.11
C ALA A 128 -4.93 8.55 -14.08
N TRP A 129 -4.02 9.47 -13.79
CA TRP A 129 -4.26 10.59 -12.88
C TRP A 129 -5.32 11.58 -13.40
N ASN A 130 -5.35 11.85 -14.71
CA ASN A 130 -6.30 12.72 -15.38
C ASN A 130 -6.54 14.07 -14.68
N GLY A 131 -5.46 14.82 -14.43
CA GLY A 131 -5.57 16.12 -13.76
C GLY A 131 -6.12 16.07 -12.33
N GLY A 132 -5.91 14.97 -11.60
CA GLY A 132 -6.37 14.78 -10.22
C GLY A 132 -7.72 14.09 -10.10
N LYS A 133 -8.44 13.83 -11.18
CA LYS A 133 -9.74 13.15 -11.15
C LYS A 133 -9.63 11.67 -10.79
N MET A 134 -8.49 11.05 -11.07
CA MET A 134 -8.19 9.61 -10.78
C MET A 134 -9.22 8.63 -11.38
N ASP A 135 -9.88 9.02 -12.45
CA ASP A 135 -11.00 8.28 -13.08
C ASP A 135 -10.57 7.48 -14.31
N ARG A 136 -9.28 7.52 -14.67
CA ARG A 136 -8.75 6.84 -15.85
C ARG A 136 -7.71 5.77 -15.51
N TRP A 137 -7.64 5.35 -14.28
CA TRP A 137 -6.67 4.36 -13.84
C TRP A 137 -6.80 3.06 -14.66
N LEU A 138 -7.98 2.46 -14.65
CA LEU A 138 -8.24 1.26 -15.43
C LEU A 138 -8.26 1.48 -16.94
N PRO A 139 -8.91 2.53 -17.49
CA PRO A 139 -8.86 2.81 -18.92
C PRO A 139 -7.45 2.98 -19.49
N ALA A 140 -6.57 3.70 -18.80
CA ALA A 140 -5.18 3.90 -19.21
C ALA A 140 -4.42 2.56 -19.27
N HIS A 141 -4.61 1.70 -18.27
CA HIS A 141 -3.96 0.40 -18.21
C HIS A 141 -4.55 -0.62 -19.17
N ARG A 142 -5.86 -0.59 -19.43
CA ARG A 142 -6.43 -1.42 -20.51
C ARG A 142 -5.85 -1.07 -21.88
N LYS A 143 -5.60 0.21 -22.12
CA LYS A 143 -4.96 0.68 -23.36
C LYS A 143 -3.49 0.28 -23.45
N ALA A 144 -2.74 0.38 -22.33
CA ALA A 144 -1.30 0.12 -22.30
C ALA A 144 -0.97 -1.37 -22.18
N ASP A 145 -1.72 -2.11 -21.37
CA ASP A 145 -1.41 -3.48 -20.94
C ASP A 145 -2.41 -4.52 -21.49
N GLY A 146 -3.42 -4.10 -22.24
CA GLY A 146 -4.41 -4.98 -22.87
C GLY A 146 -5.16 -5.83 -21.83
N VAL A 147 -5.12 -7.15 -22.03
CA VAL A 147 -5.80 -8.12 -21.14
C VAL A 147 -5.27 -8.12 -19.72
N ASN A 148 -4.06 -7.64 -19.50
CA ASN A 148 -3.42 -7.55 -18.19
C ASN A 148 -3.77 -6.26 -17.43
N GLY A 149 -4.33 -5.25 -18.11
CA GLY A 149 -4.71 -3.97 -17.53
C GLY A 149 -5.52 -4.06 -16.24
N PRO A 150 -6.51 -4.97 -16.12
CA PRO A 150 -7.30 -5.13 -14.89
C PRO A 150 -6.49 -5.45 -13.63
N TYR A 151 -5.29 -6.02 -13.73
CA TYR A 151 -4.48 -6.34 -12.54
C TYR A 151 -4.08 -5.12 -11.71
N VAL A 152 -4.16 -3.91 -12.24
CA VAL A 152 -3.99 -2.68 -11.45
C VAL A 152 -5.06 -2.48 -10.38
N MET A 153 -6.19 -3.21 -10.49
CA MET A 153 -7.29 -3.20 -9.53
C MET A 153 -7.22 -4.39 -8.55
N GLY A 154 -6.22 -5.25 -8.70
CA GLY A 154 -6.05 -6.41 -7.83
C GLY A 154 -5.45 -6.04 -6.47
N TYR A 155 -5.85 -6.74 -5.40
CA TYR A 155 -5.27 -6.59 -4.07
C TYR A 155 -5.09 -7.93 -3.37
N TYR A 156 -4.18 -7.94 -2.39
CA TYR A 156 -3.97 -9.05 -1.47
C TYR A 156 -4.65 -8.80 -0.12
N THR A 157 -4.93 -9.89 0.58
CA THR A 157 -5.40 -9.87 1.96
C THR A 157 -4.29 -10.33 2.91
N ARG A 158 -4.58 -10.34 4.20
CA ARG A 158 -3.68 -10.86 5.24
C ARG A 158 -3.26 -12.30 4.98
N GLU A 159 -4.19 -13.11 4.51
CA GLU A 159 -3.98 -14.53 4.25
C GLU A 159 -2.97 -14.75 3.11
N ASP A 160 -2.94 -13.85 2.13
CA ASP A 160 -2.03 -13.91 0.98
C ASP A 160 -0.61 -13.46 1.32
N ILE A 161 -0.49 -12.40 2.15
CA ILE A 161 0.78 -11.75 2.49
C ILE A 161 0.92 -11.54 4.01
N PRO A 162 0.87 -12.61 4.82
CA PRO A 162 0.81 -12.52 6.28
C PRO A 162 2.03 -11.81 6.89
N PHE A 163 3.21 -11.95 6.29
CA PHE A 163 4.42 -11.30 6.78
C PHE A 163 4.33 -9.77 6.67
N GLN A 164 3.86 -9.24 5.55
CA GLN A 164 3.70 -7.79 5.33
C GLN A 164 2.65 -7.21 6.28
N PHE A 165 1.55 -7.92 6.50
CA PHE A 165 0.55 -7.51 7.49
C PHE A 165 1.10 -7.54 8.92
N ALA A 166 1.90 -8.55 9.28
CA ALA A 166 2.56 -8.61 10.58
C ALA A 166 3.49 -7.41 10.81
N LEU A 167 4.27 -7.02 9.79
CA LEU A 167 5.11 -5.82 9.84
C LEU A 167 4.26 -4.56 10.01
N ALA A 168 3.22 -4.40 9.19
CA ALA A 168 2.35 -3.23 9.22
C ALA A 168 1.63 -3.04 10.57
N GLU A 169 1.25 -4.12 11.22
CA GLU A 169 0.58 -4.09 12.53
C GLU A 169 1.53 -3.90 13.69
N THR A 170 2.78 -4.35 13.54
CA THR A 170 3.80 -4.24 14.59
C THR A 170 4.46 -2.87 14.59
N PHE A 171 4.68 -2.29 13.42
CA PHE A 171 5.42 -1.03 13.24
C PHE A 171 4.52 0.10 12.71
N THR A 172 5.14 1.22 12.37
CA THR A 172 4.44 2.37 11.82
C THR A 172 4.18 2.20 10.33
N VAL A 173 2.94 2.36 9.90
CA VAL A 173 2.54 2.46 8.50
C VAL A 173 2.35 3.93 8.14
N CYS A 174 3.01 4.38 7.07
CA CYS A 174 2.92 5.73 6.54
C CYS A 174 1.97 5.73 5.33
N ASP A 175 0.68 5.90 5.55
CA ASP A 175 -0.35 5.88 4.51
C ASP A 175 -0.54 7.22 3.77
N HIS A 176 0.28 8.21 4.10
CA HIS A 176 0.44 9.51 3.43
C HIS A 176 1.84 9.74 2.87
N TYR A 177 2.64 8.69 2.75
CA TYR A 177 3.97 8.78 2.17
C TYR A 177 3.89 8.53 0.66
N PHE A 178 4.09 9.57 -0.13
CA PHE A 178 4.00 9.53 -1.59
C PHE A 178 5.39 9.53 -2.22
N CYS A 179 5.46 9.10 -3.48
CA CYS A 179 6.67 9.22 -4.27
C CYS A 179 7.06 10.69 -4.49
N SER A 180 8.34 10.96 -4.71
CA SER A 180 8.86 12.32 -4.87
C SER A 180 8.52 12.93 -6.23
N VAL A 181 8.39 12.08 -7.25
CA VAL A 181 7.97 12.49 -8.59
C VAL A 181 6.87 11.55 -9.09
N PHE A 182 5.88 12.12 -9.75
CA PHE A 182 4.79 11.37 -10.37
C PHE A 182 5.28 10.75 -11.68
N GLY A 183 6.06 9.68 -11.56
CA GLY A 183 6.76 9.04 -12.66
C GLY A 183 7.28 7.65 -12.29
N PRO A 184 8.06 7.01 -13.19
CA PRO A 184 8.53 5.65 -13.05
C PRO A 184 9.64 5.48 -11.99
N THR A 185 10.17 4.27 -11.90
CA THR A 185 11.14 3.82 -10.90
C THR A 185 12.40 4.68 -10.83
N TRP A 186 13.08 4.92 -11.96
CA TRP A 186 14.39 5.55 -11.96
C TRP A 186 14.40 6.96 -11.35
N PRO A 187 13.55 7.91 -11.77
CA PRO A 187 13.53 9.22 -11.14
C PRO A 187 13.21 9.15 -9.65
N ASN A 188 12.31 8.27 -9.21
CA ASN A 188 12.00 8.11 -7.79
C ASN A 188 13.17 7.55 -7.01
N ARG A 189 13.95 6.61 -7.55
CA ARG A 189 15.17 6.11 -6.92
C ARG A 189 16.26 7.17 -6.85
N LEU A 190 16.40 8.01 -7.87
CA LEU A 190 17.33 9.13 -7.83
C LEU A 190 16.95 10.11 -6.72
N TYR A 191 15.69 10.54 -6.65
CA TYR A 191 15.21 11.38 -5.55
C TYR A 191 15.50 10.78 -4.19
N TRP A 192 15.24 9.50 -4.04
CA TRP A 192 15.48 8.80 -2.78
C TRP A 192 16.97 8.77 -2.40
N MET A 193 17.85 8.60 -3.36
CA MET A 193 19.31 8.51 -3.12
C MET A 193 19.99 9.87 -2.97
N THR A 194 19.53 10.89 -3.69
CA THR A 194 20.24 12.17 -3.85
C THR A 194 19.41 13.40 -3.45
N GLY A 195 18.11 13.24 -3.25
CA GLY A 195 17.16 14.34 -3.01
C GLY A 195 16.79 15.15 -4.26
N THR A 196 17.32 14.79 -5.43
CA THR A 196 17.05 15.47 -6.71
C THR A 196 17.22 14.51 -7.88
N ILE A 197 16.69 14.87 -9.06
CA ILE A 197 16.95 14.20 -10.34
C ILE A 197 17.78 15.07 -11.29
N ASP A 198 18.02 16.31 -10.91
CA ASP A 198 18.83 17.30 -11.66
C ASP A 198 19.78 17.96 -10.64
N PRO A 199 20.97 17.39 -10.45
CA PRO A 199 21.94 17.85 -9.47
C PRO A 199 22.64 19.16 -9.88
#